data_4ec854b03524216bc4597cdfef78eafd
#
_entry.id   4ec854b03524216bc4597cdfef78eafd
#
_cell.length_a   1.000
_cell.length_b   1.000
_cell.length_c   1.000
_cell.angle_alpha   90.00
_cell.angle_beta   90.00
_cell.angle_gamma   90.00
#
_symmetry.space_group_name_H-M   'P 1'
#
loop_
_entity.id
_entity.type
_entity.pdbx_description
1 polymer ?
#
loop_
_entity_poly.entity_id
_entity_poly.type
_entity_poly.pdbx_seq_one_letter_code
_entity_poly.pdbx_strand_id
1 'polypeptide(L)'
;DRWLAAAVDVADAAAVDAFAAEAAGQFGRIDAWVVNAGVLGPIGPLADADPAGLAAHVTTNVLGGLHQIRAFARHVRTRPGGGALVAISSGAASSPYAGWAPYCASKAALEMAVEVVGIEERAHGLRAYAVAPGVVDTDMQAELRATPAEVFPAVERFREIHATGGFADPAWITECIVRRCLDPATRLEADGAGSVRFRVPEGPGMA
;
A
#
# COMPACT_ATOMS: atom_id res chain seq x y z
N ASP A 1 -7.97 -17.36 19.83
CA ASP A 1 -7.42 -16.40 18.87
C ASP A 1 -7.27 -15.05 19.55
N ARG A 2 -6.11 -14.40 19.36
CA ARG A 2 -5.82 -13.08 19.91
C ARG A 2 -5.84 -12.07 18.77
N TRP A 3 -6.70 -11.07 18.86
CA TRP A 3 -6.80 -9.99 17.89
C TRP A 3 -7.06 -8.66 18.59
N LEU A 4 -6.72 -7.57 17.93
CA LEU A 4 -6.99 -6.20 18.33
C LEU A 4 -7.57 -5.47 17.12
N ALA A 5 -8.66 -4.73 17.30
CA ALA A 5 -9.22 -3.86 16.28
C ALA A 5 -9.55 -2.50 16.90
N ALA A 6 -9.20 -1.44 16.17
CA ALA A 6 -9.52 -0.07 16.51
C ALA A 6 -9.79 0.75 15.24
N ALA A 7 -10.64 1.76 15.34
CA ALA A 7 -10.77 2.78 14.31
C ALA A 7 -9.61 3.77 14.45
N VAL A 8 -8.71 3.80 13.45
CA VAL A 8 -7.53 4.66 13.44
C VAL A 8 -7.56 5.51 12.18
N ASP A 9 -7.59 6.83 12.32
CA ASP A 9 -7.32 7.72 11.20
C ASP A 9 -5.81 7.76 10.95
N VAL A 10 -5.37 7.25 9.81
CA VAL A 10 -3.95 7.24 9.43
C VAL A 10 -3.37 8.64 9.22
N ALA A 11 -4.22 9.64 8.99
CA ALA A 11 -3.83 11.05 8.92
C ALA A 11 -3.39 11.61 10.29
N ASP A 12 -3.84 10.99 11.39
CA ASP A 12 -3.43 11.35 12.74
C ASP A 12 -2.23 10.50 13.19
N ALA A 13 -1.05 11.13 13.18
CA ALA A 13 0.19 10.49 13.60
C ALA A 13 0.17 9.97 15.05
N ALA A 14 -0.53 10.67 15.96
CA ALA A 14 -0.63 10.27 17.35
C ALA A 14 -1.53 9.03 17.50
N ALA A 15 -2.63 8.97 16.77
CA ALA A 15 -3.51 7.79 16.74
C ALA A 15 -2.77 6.56 16.19
N VAL A 16 -1.97 6.70 15.13
CA VAL A 16 -1.14 5.61 14.59
C VAL A 16 -0.09 5.14 15.61
N ASP A 17 0.61 6.07 16.26
CA ASP A 17 1.61 5.74 17.30
C ASP A 17 0.95 5.03 18.51
N ALA A 18 -0.24 5.49 18.95
CA ALA A 18 -0.98 4.88 20.04
C ALA A 18 -1.41 3.43 19.70
N PHE A 19 -1.95 3.21 18.50
CA PHE A 19 -2.32 1.87 18.04
C PHE A 19 -1.11 0.92 17.97
N ALA A 20 0.03 1.40 17.45
CA ALA A 20 1.25 0.61 17.41
C ALA A 20 1.73 0.23 18.82
N ALA A 21 1.67 1.16 19.78
CA ALA A 21 2.04 0.92 21.17
C ALA A 21 1.10 -0.08 21.84
N GLU A 22 -0.22 0.04 21.62
CA GLU A 22 -1.23 -0.88 22.14
C GLU A 22 -1.03 -2.30 21.60
N ALA A 23 -0.85 -2.45 20.27
CA ALA A 23 -0.60 -3.73 19.63
C ALA A 23 0.69 -4.38 20.15
N ALA A 24 1.77 -3.62 20.27
CA ALA A 24 3.03 -4.11 20.83
C ALA A 24 2.89 -4.51 22.30
N GLY A 25 2.15 -3.75 23.11
CA GLY A 25 1.85 -4.05 24.51
C GLY A 25 1.03 -5.33 24.67
N GLN A 26 0.01 -5.52 23.82
CA GLN A 26 -0.88 -6.69 23.89
C GLN A 26 -0.23 -7.99 23.39
N PHE A 27 0.56 -7.91 22.30
CA PHE A 27 1.12 -9.10 21.64
C PHE A 27 2.62 -9.31 21.92
N GLY A 28 3.29 -8.34 22.53
CA GLY A 28 4.71 -8.33 22.83
C GLY A 28 5.56 -7.78 21.69
N ARG A 29 5.15 -7.98 20.43
CA ARG A 29 5.86 -7.49 19.25
C ARG A 29 4.97 -7.42 18.02
N ILE A 30 5.38 -6.62 17.04
CA ILE A 30 4.77 -6.54 15.72
C ILE A 30 5.81 -7.00 14.70
N ASP A 31 5.60 -8.15 14.05
CA ASP A 31 6.56 -8.74 13.11
C ASP A 31 6.38 -8.26 11.68
N ALA A 32 5.15 -7.87 11.33
CA ALA A 32 4.80 -7.34 10.03
C ALA A 32 3.84 -6.17 10.16
N TRP A 33 3.99 -5.18 9.30
CA TRP A 33 3.08 -4.05 9.19
C TRP A 33 2.67 -3.84 7.74
N VAL A 34 1.37 -3.81 7.48
CA VAL A 34 0.83 -3.60 6.13
C VAL A 34 0.28 -2.18 6.02
N VAL A 35 0.89 -1.36 5.17
CA VAL A 35 0.41 -0.02 4.82
C VAL A 35 -0.57 -0.16 3.68
N ASN A 36 -1.87 -0.16 3.99
CA ASN A 36 -2.95 -0.41 3.03
C ASN A 36 -3.90 0.78 2.84
N ALA A 37 -4.12 1.59 3.88
CA ALA A 37 -5.07 2.69 3.84
C ALA A 37 -4.78 3.65 2.68
N GLY A 38 -5.84 4.03 1.94
CA GLY A 38 -5.74 4.95 0.83
C GLY A 38 -7.08 5.24 0.19
N VAL A 39 -7.18 6.40 -0.46
CA VAL A 39 -8.33 6.89 -1.21
C VAL A 39 -7.99 7.10 -2.68
N LEU A 40 -8.98 7.08 -3.54
CA LEU A 40 -8.81 7.20 -4.99
C LEU A 40 -8.86 8.65 -5.48
N GLY A 41 -9.88 9.40 -5.07
CA GLY A 41 -10.15 10.76 -5.56
C GLY A 41 -9.19 11.83 -5.03
N PRO A 42 -9.20 13.02 -5.64
CA PRO A 42 -10.07 13.40 -6.75
C PRO A 42 -9.66 12.75 -8.09
N ILE A 43 -10.66 12.42 -8.91
CA ILE A 43 -10.48 11.89 -10.28
C ILE A 43 -10.83 13.00 -11.28
N GLY A 44 -9.94 13.24 -12.23
CA GLY A 44 -10.12 14.23 -13.29
C GLY A 44 -8.82 14.95 -13.66
N PRO A 45 -8.88 15.86 -14.66
CA PRO A 45 -7.72 16.66 -15.03
C PRO A 45 -7.20 17.46 -13.82
N LEU A 46 -5.88 17.43 -13.61
CA LEU A 46 -5.26 18.11 -12.47
C LEU A 46 -5.54 19.61 -12.44
N ALA A 47 -5.69 20.22 -13.62
CA ALA A 47 -5.98 21.66 -13.74
C ALA A 47 -7.33 22.05 -13.13
N ASP A 48 -8.28 21.09 -13.06
CA ASP A 48 -9.65 21.32 -12.57
C ASP A 48 -9.86 20.79 -11.15
N ALA A 49 -8.82 20.20 -10.56
CA ALA A 49 -8.93 19.56 -9.25
C ALA A 49 -9.11 20.58 -8.13
N ASP A 50 -10.06 20.29 -7.22
CA ASP A 50 -10.24 21.09 -6.01
C ASP A 50 -9.01 21.00 -5.10
N PRO A 51 -8.39 22.14 -4.71
CA PRO A 51 -7.21 22.13 -3.84
C PRO A 51 -7.45 21.45 -2.46
N ALA A 52 -8.64 21.53 -1.90
CA ALA A 52 -8.96 20.87 -0.64
C ALA A 52 -9.02 19.34 -0.81
N GLY A 53 -9.59 18.85 -1.91
CA GLY A 53 -9.58 17.43 -2.27
C GLY A 53 -8.16 16.91 -2.51
N LEU A 54 -7.29 17.69 -3.17
CA LEU A 54 -5.87 17.34 -3.32
C LEU A 54 -5.16 17.23 -1.98
N ALA A 55 -5.38 18.20 -1.08
CA ALA A 55 -4.79 18.19 0.26
C ALA A 55 -5.25 16.97 1.07
N ALA A 56 -6.54 16.65 1.06
CA ALA A 56 -7.09 15.48 1.73
C ALA A 56 -6.48 14.17 1.19
N HIS A 57 -6.36 14.05 -0.14
CA HIS A 57 -5.73 12.90 -0.79
C HIS A 57 -4.28 12.70 -0.32
N VAL A 58 -3.48 13.76 -0.36
CA VAL A 58 -2.07 13.72 0.07
C VAL A 58 -1.98 13.39 1.56
N THR A 59 -2.86 13.96 2.37
CA THR A 59 -2.91 13.69 3.82
C THR A 59 -3.17 12.22 4.09
N THR A 60 -4.13 11.60 3.42
CA THR A 60 -4.44 10.17 3.63
C THR A 60 -3.38 9.27 3.02
N ASN A 61 -3.08 9.43 1.72
CA ASN A 61 -2.27 8.46 0.98
C ASN A 61 -0.76 8.62 1.20
N VAL A 62 -0.28 9.85 1.39
CA VAL A 62 1.15 10.11 1.58
C VAL A 62 1.48 10.25 3.06
N LEU A 63 0.92 11.23 3.76
CA LEU A 63 1.23 11.43 5.18
C LEU A 63 0.79 10.24 6.03
N GLY A 64 -0.42 9.71 5.79
CA GLY A 64 -0.90 8.51 6.47
C GLY A 64 -0.02 7.28 6.22
N GLY A 65 0.52 7.13 5.01
CA GLY A 65 1.53 6.11 4.71
C GLY A 65 2.83 6.33 5.50
N LEU A 66 3.34 7.56 5.50
CA LEU A 66 4.56 7.93 6.24
C LEU A 66 4.42 7.76 7.75
N HIS A 67 3.25 8.10 8.34
CA HIS A 67 2.99 7.89 9.77
C HIS A 67 3.09 6.41 10.14
N GLN A 68 2.50 5.52 9.35
CA GLN A 68 2.55 4.08 9.57
C GLN A 68 3.97 3.52 9.41
N ILE A 69 4.69 3.92 8.34
CA ILE A 69 6.08 3.54 8.10
C ILE A 69 6.96 3.97 9.29
N ARG A 70 6.82 5.22 9.73
CA ARG A 70 7.56 5.77 10.86
C ARG A 70 7.28 5.00 12.17
N ALA A 71 6.02 4.73 12.48
CA ALA A 71 5.64 4.00 13.68
C ALA A 71 6.26 2.61 13.71
N PHE A 72 6.18 1.87 12.59
CA PHE A 72 6.76 0.54 12.50
C PHE A 72 8.30 0.55 12.51
N ALA A 73 8.96 1.47 11.81
CA ALA A 73 10.40 1.61 11.83
C ALA A 73 10.92 1.87 13.26
N ARG A 74 10.29 2.78 14.01
CA ARG A 74 10.61 3.01 15.43
C ARG A 74 10.44 1.75 16.28
N HIS A 75 9.36 0.98 16.05
CA HIS A 75 9.14 -0.27 16.76
C HIS A 75 10.24 -1.31 16.46
N VAL A 76 10.65 -1.46 15.21
CA VAL A 76 11.73 -2.39 14.81
C VAL A 76 13.06 -2.04 15.47
N ARG A 77 13.40 -0.75 15.60
CA ARG A 77 14.63 -0.29 16.29
C ARG A 77 14.70 -0.69 17.76
N THR A 78 13.59 -0.88 18.43
CA THR A 78 13.54 -1.13 19.88
C THR A 78 13.71 -2.59 20.27
N ARG A 79 13.84 -3.49 19.30
CA ARG A 79 13.87 -4.93 19.53
C ARG A 79 14.74 -5.70 18.53
N PRO A 80 15.29 -6.87 18.91
CA PRO A 80 15.97 -7.77 17.97
C PRO A 80 14.96 -8.48 17.04
N GLY A 81 15.48 -9.01 15.92
CA GLY A 81 14.73 -9.87 15.00
C GLY A 81 14.10 -9.16 13.80
N GLY A 82 14.22 -7.83 13.72
CA GLY A 82 13.74 -7.07 12.56
C GLY A 82 12.23 -7.14 12.35
N GLY A 83 11.77 -6.87 11.13
CA GLY A 83 10.36 -6.91 10.75
C GLY A 83 10.14 -6.77 9.25
N ALA A 84 8.92 -7.01 8.77
CA ALA A 84 8.51 -6.85 7.39
C ALA A 84 7.53 -5.68 7.25
N LEU A 85 7.91 -4.67 6.49
CA LEU A 85 7.05 -3.56 6.06
C LEU A 85 6.51 -3.87 4.67
N VAL A 86 5.19 -3.98 4.53
CA VAL A 86 4.54 -4.27 3.26
C VAL A 86 3.64 -3.10 2.89
N ALA A 87 3.97 -2.36 1.85
CA ALA A 87 3.12 -1.28 1.35
C ALA A 87 2.32 -1.73 0.13
N ILE A 88 1.00 -1.55 0.20
CA ILE A 88 0.11 -1.82 -0.93
C ILE A 88 0.20 -0.66 -1.93
N SER A 89 0.97 -0.90 -2.98
CA SER A 89 1.17 0.01 -4.09
C SER A 89 0.13 -0.21 -5.21
N SER A 90 0.43 0.24 -6.38
CA SER A 90 -0.39 0.10 -7.58
C SER A 90 0.50 0.16 -8.83
N GLY A 91 0.05 -0.41 -9.93
CA GLY A 91 0.65 -0.13 -11.23
C GLY A 91 0.70 1.36 -11.60
N ALA A 92 -0.18 2.17 -10.98
CA ALA A 92 -0.21 3.62 -11.15
C ALA A 92 1.03 4.33 -10.57
N ALA A 93 1.82 3.69 -9.71
CA ALA A 93 3.08 4.25 -9.21
C ALA A 93 4.14 4.41 -10.31
N SER A 94 4.07 3.59 -11.37
CA SER A 94 5.03 3.58 -12.48
C SER A 94 4.40 3.79 -13.86
N SER A 95 3.07 3.77 -13.95
CA SER A 95 2.33 3.99 -15.20
C SER A 95 1.40 5.18 -15.07
N PRO A 96 1.52 6.21 -15.93
CA PRO A 96 0.67 7.40 -15.85
C PRO A 96 -0.73 7.10 -16.38
N TYR A 97 -1.74 7.66 -15.71
CA TYR A 97 -3.14 7.65 -16.13
C TYR A 97 -3.66 9.08 -16.16
N ALA A 98 -4.17 9.54 -17.30
CA ALA A 98 -4.87 10.81 -17.40
C ALA A 98 -6.08 10.80 -16.45
N GLY A 99 -6.25 11.86 -15.66
CA GLY A 99 -7.29 11.92 -14.63
C GLY A 99 -6.91 11.33 -13.27
N TRP A 100 -5.71 10.76 -13.11
CA TRP A 100 -5.25 10.16 -11.85
C TRP A 100 -3.95 10.76 -11.31
N ALA A 101 -3.63 11.99 -11.65
CA ALA A 101 -2.38 12.60 -11.22
C ALA A 101 -2.13 12.53 -9.70
N PRO A 102 -3.10 12.83 -8.81
CA PRO A 102 -2.88 12.71 -7.36
C PRO A 102 -2.62 11.27 -6.93
N TYR A 103 -3.38 10.31 -7.48
CA TYR A 103 -3.24 8.90 -7.12
C TYR A 103 -1.89 8.31 -7.60
N CYS A 104 -1.51 8.56 -8.86
CA CYS A 104 -0.20 8.15 -9.39
C CYS A 104 0.95 8.72 -8.55
N ALA A 105 0.90 10.03 -8.27
CA ALA A 105 1.91 10.70 -7.45
C ALA A 105 2.00 10.13 -6.03
N SER A 106 0.85 9.87 -5.38
CA SER A 106 0.82 9.33 -4.02
C SER A 106 1.38 7.91 -3.94
N LYS A 107 1.07 7.05 -4.92
CA LYS A 107 1.61 5.68 -4.97
C LYS A 107 3.11 5.66 -5.30
N ALA A 108 3.58 6.54 -6.17
CA ALA A 108 5.02 6.72 -6.44
C ALA A 108 5.76 7.24 -5.19
N ALA A 109 5.17 8.21 -4.46
CA ALA A 109 5.73 8.72 -3.20
C ALA A 109 5.82 7.62 -2.14
N LEU A 110 4.78 6.78 -2.00
CA LEU A 110 4.78 5.67 -1.07
C LEU A 110 5.88 4.65 -1.40
N GLU A 111 6.06 4.28 -2.67
CA GLU A 111 7.12 3.36 -3.09
C GLU A 111 8.51 3.92 -2.79
N MET A 112 8.74 5.20 -3.06
CA MET A 112 10.01 5.86 -2.75
C MET A 112 10.27 5.89 -1.23
N ALA A 113 9.26 6.18 -0.42
CA ALA A 113 9.39 6.16 1.04
C ALA A 113 9.74 4.76 1.57
N VAL A 114 9.13 3.72 1.02
CA VAL A 114 9.44 2.32 1.35
C VAL A 114 10.87 1.96 0.97
N GLU A 115 11.35 2.41 -0.19
CA GLU A 115 12.73 2.23 -0.63
C GLU A 115 13.71 2.87 0.34
N VAL A 116 13.50 4.15 0.68
CA VAL A 116 14.39 4.91 1.57
C VAL A 116 14.44 4.29 2.98
N VAL A 117 13.28 3.99 3.56
CA VAL A 117 13.25 3.40 4.91
C VAL A 117 13.87 2.00 4.95
N GLY A 118 13.75 1.23 3.88
CA GLY A 118 14.43 -0.06 3.76
C GLY A 118 15.96 0.06 3.77
N ILE A 119 16.50 1.14 3.20
CA ILE A 119 17.95 1.46 3.30
C ILE A 119 18.31 1.87 4.73
N GLU A 120 17.55 2.82 5.30
CA GLU A 120 17.82 3.41 6.63
C GLU A 120 17.77 2.36 7.75
N GLU A 121 16.78 1.46 7.69
CA GLU A 121 16.47 0.50 8.75
C GLU A 121 17.05 -0.91 8.53
N ARG A 122 17.83 -1.10 7.49
CA ARG A 122 18.46 -2.40 7.17
C ARG A 122 19.29 -2.95 8.34
N ALA A 123 20.05 -2.09 8.99
CA ALA A 123 20.86 -2.49 10.15
C ALA A 123 20.02 -2.99 11.34
N HIS A 124 18.75 -2.59 11.41
CA HIS A 124 17.79 -3.06 12.40
C HIS A 124 16.99 -4.28 11.93
N GLY A 125 17.29 -4.82 10.74
CA GLY A 125 16.65 -6.00 10.18
C GLY A 125 15.26 -5.74 9.58
N LEU A 126 14.92 -4.48 9.27
CA LEU A 126 13.70 -4.16 8.55
C LEU A 126 13.83 -4.58 7.08
N ARG A 127 12.86 -5.33 6.61
CA ARG A 127 12.68 -5.70 5.19
C ARG A 127 11.48 -4.94 4.66
N ALA A 128 11.65 -4.27 3.53
CA ALA A 128 10.63 -3.40 2.95
C ALA A 128 10.16 -3.94 1.59
N TYR A 129 8.85 -3.94 1.40
CA TYR A 129 8.19 -4.46 0.19
C TYR A 129 7.15 -3.47 -0.32
N ALA A 130 7.16 -3.21 -1.62
CA ALA A 130 6.10 -2.49 -2.32
C ALA A 130 5.38 -3.46 -3.27
N VAL A 131 4.10 -3.71 -3.00
CA VAL A 131 3.32 -4.74 -3.67
C VAL A 131 2.21 -4.11 -4.50
N ALA A 132 2.21 -4.31 -5.81
CA ALA A 132 1.10 -3.97 -6.68
C ALA A 132 0.15 -5.19 -6.80
N PRO A 133 -1.04 -5.16 -6.17
CA PRO A 133 -1.91 -6.33 -6.04
C PRO A 133 -2.64 -6.71 -7.33
N GLY A 134 -2.62 -5.86 -8.35
CA GLY A 134 -3.51 -5.96 -9.50
C GLY A 134 -4.81 -5.18 -9.31
N VAL A 135 -5.82 -5.50 -10.11
CA VAL A 135 -7.17 -4.89 -9.99
C VAL A 135 -8.04 -5.81 -9.14
N VAL A 136 -8.46 -5.32 -7.98
CA VAL A 136 -9.27 -6.07 -6.99
C VAL A 136 -10.66 -5.47 -6.94
N ASP A 137 -11.72 -6.27 -6.90
CA ASP A 137 -13.08 -5.75 -6.80
C ASP A 137 -13.34 -5.16 -5.40
N THR A 138 -13.42 -3.85 -5.36
CA THR A 138 -13.57 -3.04 -4.15
C THR A 138 -14.47 -1.85 -4.43
N ASP A 139 -14.94 -1.16 -3.38
CA ASP A 139 -15.72 0.08 -3.52
C ASP A 139 -14.95 1.14 -4.32
N MET A 140 -13.63 1.21 -4.16
CA MET A 140 -12.75 2.07 -4.95
C MET A 140 -12.86 1.78 -6.46
N GLN A 141 -12.99 0.51 -6.85
CA GLN A 141 -13.19 0.12 -8.25
C GLN A 141 -14.61 0.43 -8.74
N ALA A 142 -15.61 0.35 -7.86
CA ALA A 142 -16.98 0.76 -8.20
C ALA A 142 -17.05 2.28 -8.46
N GLU A 143 -16.42 3.08 -7.61
CA GLU A 143 -16.28 4.54 -7.80
C GLU A 143 -15.60 4.87 -9.14
N LEU A 144 -14.49 4.18 -9.44
CA LEU A 144 -13.77 4.39 -10.70
C LEU A 144 -14.63 4.07 -11.92
N ARG A 145 -15.31 2.92 -11.93
CA ARG A 145 -16.17 2.50 -13.06
C ARG A 145 -17.36 3.43 -13.28
N ALA A 146 -17.80 4.13 -12.25
CA ALA A 146 -18.86 5.14 -12.34
C ALA A 146 -18.37 6.48 -12.94
N THR A 147 -17.06 6.69 -13.04
CA THR A 147 -16.49 7.93 -13.58
C THR A 147 -16.72 8.01 -15.10
N PRO A 148 -17.16 9.17 -15.65
CA PRO A 148 -17.28 9.37 -17.09
C PRO A 148 -15.94 9.23 -17.83
N ALA A 149 -15.97 8.74 -19.07
CA ALA A 149 -14.76 8.53 -19.88
C ALA A 149 -14.04 9.85 -20.23
N GLU A 150 -14.79 10.94 -20.31
CA GLU A 150 -14.26 12.30 -20.53
C GLU A 150 -13.41 12.78 -19.36
N VAL A 151 -13.71 12.30 -18.14
CA VAL A 151 -12.98 12.63 -16.91
C VAL A 151 -11.82 11.68 -16.67
N PHE A 152 -12.04 10.38 -16.93
CA PHE A 152 -11.04 9.34 -16.81
C PHE A 152 -11.00 8.44 -18.06
N PRO A 153 -10.22 8.77 -19.09
CA PRO A 153 -10.24 8.07 -20.38
C PRO A 153 -9.93 6.57 -20.30
N ALA A 154 -9.21 6.13 -19.27
CA ALA A 154 -8.89 4.72 -19.09
C ALA A 154 -10.01 3.88 -18.44
N VAL A 155 -11.18 4.46 -18.14
CA VAL A 155 -12.27 3.77 -17.43
C VAL A 155 -12.77 2.52 -18.14
N GLU A 156 -12.79 2.51 -19.47
CA GLU A 156 -13.29 1.37 -20.26
C GLU A 156 -12.51 0.08 -19.99
N ARG A 157 -11.20 0.19 -19.78
CA ARG A 157 -10.37 -0.95 -19.35
C ARG A 157 -10.85 -1.57 -18.04
N PHE A 158 -11.25 -0.77 -17.08
CA PHE A 158 -11.71 -1.23 -15.76
C PHE A 158 -13.14 -1.78 -15.83
N ARG A 159 -13.97 -1.24 -16.73
CA ARG A 159 -15.31 -1.78 -17.04
C ARG A 159 -15.18 -3.16 -17.71
N GLU A 160 -14.26 -3.32 -18.64
CA GLU A 160 -13.98 -4.59 -19.29
C GLU A 160 -13.47 -5.66 -18.31
N ILE A 161 -12.53 -5.31 -17.43
CA ILE A 161 -12.05 -6.21 -16.36
C ILE A 161 -13.23 -6.66 -15.49
N HIS A 162 -14.15 -5.76 -15.13
CA HIS A 162 -15.34 -6.11 -14.37
C HIS A 162 -16.27 -7.06 -15.16
N ALA A 163 -16.54 -6.74 -16.42
CA ALA A 163 -17.45 -7.51 -17.26
C ALA A 163 -16.94 -8.93 -17.54
N THR A 164 -15.62 -9.12 -17.59
CA THR A 164 -14.97 -10.41 -17.85
C THR A 164 -14.63 -11.18 -16.57
N GLY A 165 -14.86 -10.62 -15.39
CA GLY A 165 -14.45 -11.23 -14.12
C GLY A 165 -12.93 -11.25 -13.92
N GLY A 166 -12.18 -10.36 -14.59
CA GLY A 166 -10.71 -10.30 -14.59
C GLY A 166 -10.11 -9.67 -13.33
N PHE A 167 -10.80 -9.75 -12.18
CA PHE A 167 -10.27 -9.28 -10.90
C PHE A 167 -9.27 -10.26 -10.31
N ALA A 168 -8.26 -9.70 -9.64
CA ALA A 168 -7.36 -10.49 -8.82
C ALA A 168 -8.10 -11.02 -7.57
N ASP A 169 -7.94 -12.30 -7.27
CA ASP A 169 -8.52 -12.93 -6.09
C ASP A 169 -7.80 -12.43 -4.81
N PRO A 170 -8.50 -11.84 -3.83
CA PRO A 170 -7.91 -11.39 -2.57
C PRO A 170 -7.18 -12.51 -1.80
N ALA A 171 -7.67 -13.75 -1.86
CA ALA A 171 -7.02 -14.88 -1.21
C ALA A 171 -5.65 -15.19 -1.86
N TRP A 172 -5.59 -15.18 -3.19
CA TRP A 172 -4.34 -15.33 -3.93
C TRP A 172 -3.35 -14.21 -3.66
N ILE A 173 -3.82 -12.95 -3.62
CA ILE A 173 -2.98 -11.80 -3.27
C ILE A 173 -2.38 -11.99 -1.87
N THR A 174 -3.21 -12.37 -0.91
CA THR A 174 -2.76 -12.62 0.47
C THR A 174 -1.71 -13.73 0.53
N GLU A 175 -1.93 -14.84 -0.17
CA GLU A 175 -0.96 -15.94 -0.26
C GLU A 175 0.36 -15.46 -0.85
N CYS A 176 0.33 -14.68 -1.92
CA CYS A 176 1.54 -14.10 -2.53
C CYS A 176 2.29 -13.18 -1.56
N ILE A 177 1.58 -12.32 -0.81
CA ILE A 177 2.19 -11.45 0.20
C ILE A 177 2.84 -12.29 1.31
N VAL A 178 2.14 -13.28 1.85
CA VAL A 178 2.68 -14.16 2.89
C VAL A 178 3.96 -14.85 2.39
N ARG A 179 3.90 -15.51 1.24
CA ARG A 179 5.05 -16.24 0.69
C ARG A 179 6.22 -15.33 0.34
N ARG A 180 5.96 -14.19 -0.33
CA ARG A 180 7.02 -13.33 -0.88
C ARG A 180 7.56 -12.29 0.08
N CYS A 181 6.84 -11.98 1.15
CA CYS A 181 7.25 -10.94 2.10
C CYS A 181 7.53 -11.49 3.51
N LEU A 182 6.79 -12.51 3.96
CA LEU A 182 6.78 -12.93 5.35
C LEU A 182 7.43 -14.29 5.60
N ASP A 183 7.24 -15.28 4.72
CA ASP A 183 7.77 -16.62 4.91
C ASP A 183 9.30 -16.66 4.73
N PRO A 184 10.09 -16.99 5.76
CA PRO A 184 11.54 -17.04 5.66
C PRO A 184 12.11 -17.98 4.60
N ALA A 185 11.33 -18.99 4.19
CA ALA A 185 11.78 -19.99 3.22
C ALA A 185 11.62 -19.51 1.75
N THR A 186 10.67 -18.58 1.51
CA THR A 186 10.26 -18.19 0.14
C THR A 186 10.22 -16.69 -0.11
N ARG A 187 10.43 -15.87 0.92
CA ARG A 187 10.41 -14.42 0.78
C ARG A 187 11.51 -13.91 -0.14
N LEU A 188 11.19 -12.84 -0.85
CA LEU A 188 12.14 -12.13 -1.70
C LEU A 188 13.10 -11.28 -0.84
N GLU A 189 14.35 -11.21 -1.26
CA GLU A 189 15.37 -10.36 -0.63
C GLU A 189 15.74 -9.20 -1.56
N ALA A 190 16.12 -8.09 -1.00
CA ALA A 190 16.30 -6.83 -1.74
C ALA A 190 17.68 -6.64 -2.39
N ASP A 191 18.49 -7.66 -2.58
CA ASP A 191 19.78 -7.71 -3.32
C ASP A 191 20.56 -6.37 -3.41
N GLY A 192 20.67 -5.65 -2.29
CA GLY A 192 21.34 -4.35 -2.23
C GLY A 192 20.43 -3.13 -2.40
N ALA A 193 19.22 -3.28 -2.94
CA ALA A 193 18.19 -2.23 -2.96
C ALA A 193 17.60 -1.97 -1.56
N GLY A 194 16.87 -0.88 -1.39
CA GLY A 194 16.16 -0.56 -0.14
C GLY A 194 14.91 -1.41 0.05
N SER A 195 14.23 -1.76 -1.04
CA SER A 195 13.00 -2.56 -1.02
C SER A 195 12.91 -3.55 -2.16
N VAL A 196 11.99 -4.51 -2.03
CA VAL A 196 11.55 -5.36 -3.13
C VAL A 196 10.23 -4.81 -3.68
N ARG A 197 10.19 -4.51 -4.98
CA ARG A 197 8.97 -4.13 -5.69
C ARG A 197 8.52 -5.29 -6.55
N PHE A 198 7.26 -5.70 -6.43
CA PHE A 198 6.70 -6.72 -7.30
C PHE A 198 5.21 -6.52 -7.54
N ARG A 199 4.75 -7.07 -8.67
CA ARG A 199 3.33 -7.20 -8.99
C ARG A 199 2.90 -8.63 -8.67
N VAL A 200 1.73 -8.78 -8.05
CA VAL A 200 1.12 -10.09 -7.84
C VAL A 200 0.76 -10.69 -9.21
N PRO A 201 1.17 -11.94 -9.50
CA PRO A 201 0.82 -12.62 -10.75
C PRO A 201 -0.69 -12.84 -10.91
N GLU A 202 -1.18 -12.98 -12.15
CA GLU A 202 -2.61 -13.06 -12.48
C GLU A 202 -3.31 -14.37 -12.07
N GLY A 203 -2.71 -15.25 -11.28
CA GLY A 203 -3.41 -16.45 -10.79
C GLY A 203 -2.48 -17.53 -10.25
N PRO A 204 -3.03 -18.55 -9.56
CA PRO A 204 -2.25 -19.67 -9.08
C PRO A 204 -1.74 -20.50 -10.28
N GLY A 205 -0.45 -20.40 -10.61
CA GLY A 205 0.18 -21.16 -11.68
C GLY A 205 0.95 -20.36 -12.72
N MET A 206 0.92 -19.02 -12.67
CA MET A 206 1.80 -18.14 -13.45
C MET A 206 2.97 -17.63 -12.56
N ALA A 207 3.72 -18.56 -12.02
CA ALA A 207 4.94 -18.27 -11.28
C ALA A 207 6.17 -18.48 -12.14
#